data_56b7144b592c119daae311cc9a3d6c30
#
_entry.id   56b7144b592c119daae311cc9a3d6c30
#
_cell.length_a   1.000
_cell.length_b   1.000
_cell.length_c   1.000
_cell.angle_alpha   90.00
_cell.angle_beta   90.00
_cell.angle_gamma   90.00
#
_symmetry.space_group_name_H-M   'P 1'
#
loop_
_entity.id
_entity.type
_entity.pdbx_description
1 polymer ?
#
loop_
_entity_poly.entity_id
_entity_poly.type
_entity_poly.pdbx_seq_one_letter_code
_entity_poly.pdbx_strand_id
1 'polypeptide(L)'
;FRKALTKTFNEYARKNKLLKDNEPNLSGDDIREGLTAIVSVKIGEPQFEGQTKQKLGNSEARGAVDNIVSTQLEIFLEQNPSVAKQTVEKSLMAQRAREAARKARDLTRRKSALEGMSLPGKLADCSDKNPENCEIYIVEGDSAGGSAKTARQRATQAILPLRGKILNVEKARLDKIYANAEIKAMITAFGTGIHEDFDISKLRYHKIIIMTDADVDGAHISTLLLTFLYRFMPDLIREGYVYLAQPPLYKLEKNKKVWYAYSDEELNEILTEVGRDSNNKIQRYKGLGEMDADQLWETTMDPEHRVLLRVTMDDETSSELDLTFTTLMGDKVEPRREFIEENARFVKNLDI
;
A
#
# COMPACT_ATOMS: atom_id res chain seq x y z
N PHE A 1 3.09 17.31 29.22
CA PHE A 1 3.07 15.85 29.09
C PHE A 1 4.13 15.35 28.12
N ARG A 2 4.05 15.70 26.79
CA ARG A 2 4.98 15.20 25.76
C ARG A 2 6.46 15.46 26.08
N LYS A 3 6.79 16.65 26.61
CA LYS A 3 8.16 16.98 27.03
C LYS A 3 8.61 16.15 28.22
N ALA A 4 7.80 16.07 29.27
CA ALA A 4 8.06 15.28 30.47
C ALA A 4 8.32 13.81 30.10
N LEU A 5 7.43 13.22 29.31
CA LEU A 5 7.56 11.84 28.82
C LEU A 5 8.91 11.63 28.12
N THR A 6 9.21 12.45 27.12
CA THR A 6 10.44 12.32 26.33
C THR A 6 11.71 12.48 27.16
N LYS A 7 11.71 13.44 28.08
CA LYS A 7 12.84 13.71 28.96
C LYS A 7 13.07 12.53 29.90
N THR A 8 12.05 12.11 30.65
CA THR A 8 12.15 11.04 31.66
C THR A 8 12.57 9.71 31.04
N PHE A 9 12.02 9.35 29.86
CA PHE A 9 12.44 8.11 29.17
C PHE A 9 13.93 8.15 28.75
N ASN A 10 14.41 9.25 28.21
CA ASN A 10 15.81 9.38 27.82
C ASN A 10 16.75 9.33 29.05
N GLU A 11 16.38 10.01 30.14
CA GLU A 11 17.15 10.00 31.39
C GLU A 11 17.22 8.59 31.99
N TYR A 12 16.08 7.88 32.06
CA TYR A 12 16.02 6.50 32.50
C TYR A 12 16.85 5.56 31.62
N ALA A 13 16.70 5.68 30.29
CA ALA A 13 17.43 4.83 29.34
C ALA A 13 18.94 4.99 29.44
N ARG A 14 19.43 6.21 29.68
CA ARG A 14 20.86 6.49 29.89
C ARG A 14 21.33 6.00 31.25
N LYS A 15 20.60 6.32 32.34
CA LYS A 15 20.91 5.88 33.70
C LYS A 15 21.07 4.36 33.78
N ASN A 16 20.22 3.63 33.07
CA ASN A 16 20.22 2.16 33.05
C ASN A 16 21.03 1.54 31.92
N LYS A 17 21.83 2.34 31.17
CA LYS A 17 22.69 1.89 30.07
C LYS A 17 21.93 1.17 28.93
N LEU A 18 20.64 1.43 28.78
CA LEU A 18 19.81 0.96 27.68
C LEU A 18 20.04 1.77 26.40
N LEU A 19 20.49 3.02 26.55
CA LEU A 19 20.93 3.92 25.49
C LEU A 19 22.43 4.23 25.74
N LYS A 20 23.27 4.01 24.74
CA LYS A 20 24.72 4.27 24.86
C LYS A 20 25.00 5.77 24.82
N ASP A 21 26.10 6.20 25.45
CA ASP A 21 26.46 7.62 25.52
C ASP A 21 26.73 8.27 24.15
N ASN A 22 27.17 7.48 23.17
CA ASN A 22 27.40 7.92 21.80
C ASN A 22 26.17 7.84 20.89
N GLU A 23 25.05 7.29 21.35
CA GLU A 23 23.80 7.24 20.59
C GLU A 23 22.99 8.53 20.85
N PRO A 24 22.29 9.05 19.82
CA PRO A 24 21.40 10.20 20.00
C PRO A 24 20.24 9.88 20.92
N ASN A 25 19.67 10.88 21.53
CA ASN A 25 18.45 10.72 22.35
C ASN A 25 17.30 10.23 21.47
N LEU A 26 16.44 9.42 22.06
CA LEU A 26 15.17 9.02 21.46
C LEU A 26 14.31 10.26 21.22
N SER A 27 13.73 10.36 20.02
CA SER A 27 12.79 11.44 19.72
C SER A 27 11.45 11.24 20.43
N GLY A 28 10.68 12.33 20.57
CA GLY A 28 9.35 12.22 21.13
C GLY A 28 8.43 11.30 20.33
N ASP A 29 8.63 11.19 19.01
CA ASP A 29 7.84 10.33 18.15
C ASP A 29 8.20 8.86 18.34
N ASP A 30 9.48 8.54 18.50
CA ASP A 30 9.94 7.18 18.80
C ASP A 30 9.37 6.64 20.13
N ILE A 31 9.29 7.52 21.14
CA ILE A 31 8.78 7.17 22.49
C ILE A 31 7.25 7.04 22.46
N ARG A 32 6.56 7.83 21.68
CA ARG A 32 5.10 7.83 21.61
C ARG A 32 4.51 6.84 20.61
N GLU A 33 5.33 6.12 19.88
CA GLU A 33 4.84 5.13 18.93
C GLU A 33 3.98 4.07 19.63
N GLY A 34 2.70 3.98 19.24
CA GLY A 34 1.71 3.10 19.84
C GLY A 34 1.18 3.56 21.19
N LEU A 35 1.48 4.79 21.65
CA LEU A 35 0.95 5.34 22.89
C LEU A 35 -0.38 6.05 22.65
N THR A 36 -1.41 5.60 23.37
CA THR A 36 -2.66 6.36 23.56
C THR A 36 -2.69 6.91 24.97
N ALA A 37 -2.84 8.22 25.13
CA ALA A 37 -2.85 8.86 26.45
C ALA A 37 -3.87 9.99 26.53
N ILE A 38 -4.56 10.07 27.66
CA ILE A 38 -5.49 11.15 27.99
C ILE A 38 -4.90 11.92 29.18
N VAL A 39 -4.78 13.23 29.03
CA VAL A 39 -4.35 14.13 30.11
C VAL A 39 -5.55 14.94 30.56
N SER A 40 -6.04 14.66 31.78
CA SER A 40 -7.15 15.38 32.41
C SER A 40 -6.62 16.32 33.49
N VAL A 41 -6.97 17.61 33.41
CA VAL A 41 -6.53 18.63 34.36
C VAL A 41 -7.75 19.43 34.83
N LYS A 42 -7.87 19.62 36.12
CA LYS A 42 -8.90 20.50 36.74
C LYS A 42 -8.26 21.84 37.09
N ILE A 43 -8.79 22.92 36.57
CA ILE A 43 -8.30 24.29 36.73
C ILE A 43 -9.48 25.14 37.15
N GLY A 44 -9.31 26.03 38.13
CA GLY A 44 -10.36 26.89 38.62
C GLY A 44 -10.86 27.89 37.59
N GLU A 45 -9.93 28.53 36.89
CA GLU A 45 -10.24 29.52 35.81
C GLU A 45 -9.46 29.19 34.56
N PRO A 46 -10.02 28.33 33.65
CA PRO A 46 -9.34 27.96 32.44
C PRO A 46 -9.33 29.09 31.41
N GLN A 47 -8.16 29.49 30.98
CA GLN A 47 -7.93 30.49 29.93
C GLN A 47 -7.58 29.76 28.63
N PHE A 48 -8.32 30.05 27.56
CA PHE A 48 -8.08 29.45 26.26
C PHE A 48 -7.62 30.51 25.25
N GLU A 49 -6.66 30.11 24.41
CA GLU A 49 -6.26 30.90 23.24
C GLU A 49 -7.27 30.63 22.10
N GLY A 50 -7.88 31.71 21.61
CA GLY A 50 -8.80 31.67 20.48
C GLY A 50 -10.24 31.22 20.80
N GLN A 51 -11.15 31.55 19.88
CA GLN A 51 -12.60 31.29 20.02
C GLN A 51 -12.96 29.80 20.06
N THR A 52 -12.14 28.95 19.44
CA THR A 52 -12.38 27.50 19.36
C THR A 52 -11.94 26.72 20.62
N LYS A 53 -11.36 27.38 21.60
CA LYS A 53 -10.88 26.79 22.88
C LYS A 53 -9.97 25.55 22.70
N GLN A 54 -9.25 25.45 21.61
CA GLN A 54 -8.38 24.30 21.29
C GLN A 54 -7.05 24.32 22.04
N LYS A 55 -6.61 25.48 22.53
CA LYS A 55 -5.33 25.61 23.21
C LYS A 55 -5.53 26.29 24.57
N LEU A 56 -5.15 25.56 25.62
CA LEU A 56 -5.14 26.07 26.98
C LEU A 56 -3.94 27.02 27.19
N GLY A 57 -4.21 28.24 27.62
CA GLY A 57 -3.20 29.30 27.84
C GLY A 57 -2.56 29.28 29.24
N ASN A 58 -3.16 28.56 30.20
CA ASN A 58 -2.70 28.51 31.59
C ASN A 58 -1.29 27.91 31.73
N SER A 59 -0.30 28.74 32.01
CA SER A 59 1.11 28.30 32.17
C SER A 59 1.34 27.40 33.39
N GLU A 60 0.59 27.63 34.48
CA GLU A 60 0.61 26.83 35.71
C GLU A 60 0.20 25.38 35.46
N ALA A 61 -0.79 25.13 34.60
CA ALA A 61 -1.21 23.78 34.21
C ALA A 61 -0.08 23.02 33.52
N ARG A 62 0.69 23.71 32.66
CA ARG A 62 1.83 23.12 31.99
C ARG A 62 2.92 22.70 32.96
N GLY A 63 3.26 23.57 33.93
CA GLY A 63 4.25 23.29 34.99
C GLY A 63 3.83 22.14 35.87
N ALA A 64 2.58 22.11 36.31
CA ALA A 64 2.03 21.04 37.15
C ALA A 64 2.07 19.69 36.43
N VAL A 65 1.60 19.62 35.19
CA VAL A 65 1.64 18.37 34.37
C VAL A 65 3.08 17.90 34.13
N ASP A 66 3.99 18.81 33.80
CA ASP A 66 5.40 18.48 33.55
C ASP A 66 6.03 17.85 34.79
N ASN A 67 5.82 18.46 35.97
CA ASN A 67 6.41 18.04 37.23
C ASN A 67 5.83 16.69 37.70
N ILE A 68 4.51 16.57 37.71
CA ILE A 68 3.82 15.34 38.15
C ILE A 68 4.19 14.18 37.24
N VAL A 69 4.12 14.38 35.93
CA VAL A 69 4.42 13.30 34.98
C VAL A 69 5.88 12.87 35.07
N SER A 70 6.83 13.81 35.15
CA SER A 70 8.25 13.46 35.28
C SER A 70 8.52 12.66 36.52
N THR A 71 8.03 13.11 37.69
CA THR A 71 8.27 12.45 38.99
C THR A 71 7.60 11.09 39.05
N GLN A 72 6.33 11.00 38.71
CA GLN A 72 5.59 9.73 38.84
C GLN A 72 6.03 8.70 37.80
N LEU A 73 6.40 9.14 36.58
CA LEU A 73 6.92 8.25 35.57
C LEU A 73 8.30 7.70 35.92
N GLU A 74 9.20 8.53 36.51
CA GLU A 74 10.49 8.06 37.00
C GLU A 74 10.33 6.98 38.05
N ILE A 75 9.46 7.21 39.06
CA ILE A 75 9.14 6.23 40.09
C ILE A 75 8.58 4.94 39.49
N PHE A 76 7.64 5.06 38.53
CA PHE A 76 7.04 3.92 37.87
C PHE A 76 8.08 3.08 37.12
N LEU A 77 8.96 3.72 36.35
CA LEU A 77 10.00 3.03 35.59
C LEU A 77 11.02 2.31 36.51
N GLU A 78 11.36 2.94 37.63
CA GLU A 78 12.25 2.31 38.62
C GLU A 78 11.59 1.13 39.38
N GLN A 79 10.30 1.21 39.64
CA GLN A 79 9.53 0.11 40.24
C GLN A 79 9.21 -1.03 39.27
N ASN A 80 9.21 -0.77 37.98
CA ASN A 80 8.84 -1.74 36.95
C ASN A 80 9.94 -1.89 35.86
N PRO A 81 11.14 -2.38 36.22
CA PRO A 81 12.29 -2.38 35.32
C PRO A 81 12.09 -3.25 34.05
N SER A 82 11.30 -4.32 34.12
CA SER A 82 10.98 -5.16 32.96
C SER A 82 10.12 -4.41 31.95
N VAL A 83 9.10 -3.70 32.42
CA VAL A 83 8.22 -2.87 31.55
C VAL A 83 9.01 -1.71 30.96
N ALA A 84 9.82 -1.05 31.78
CA ALA A 84 10.68 0.05 31.37
C ALA A 84 11.66 -0.39 30.26
N LYS A 85 12.32 -1.54 30.42
CA LYS A 85 13.22 -2.11 29.44
C LYS A 85 12.50 -2.40 28.12
N GLN A 86 11.36 -3.10 28.15
CA GLN A 86 10.58 -3.41 26.96
C GLN A 86 10.13 -2.14 26.21
N THR A 87 9.68 -1.11 26.94
CA THR A 87 9.23 0.14 26.34
C THR A 87 10.39 0.91 25.71
N VAL A 88 11.55 0.97 26.37
CA VAL A 88 12.76 1.60 25.81
C VAL A 88 13.25 0.82 24.60
N GLU A 89 13.28 -0.51 24.63
CA GLU A 89 13.65 -1.35 23.49
C GLU A 89 12.73 -1.11 22.30
N LYS A 90 11.41 -1.00 22.51
CA LYS A 90 10.45 -0.64 21.46
C LYS A 90 10.75 0.74 20.87
N SER A 91 11.01 1.73 21.69
CA SER A 91 11.38 3.08 21.23
C SER A 91 12.69 3.11 20.45
N LEU A 92 13.69 2.30 20.85
CA LEU A 92 14.94 2.11 20.08
C LEU A 92 14.69 1.45 18.72
N MET A 93 13.76 0.50 18.65
CA MET A 93 13.36 -0.12 17.38
C MET A 93 12.69 0.89 16.46
N ALA A 94 11.79 1.73 16.99
CA ALA A 94 11.13 2.82 16.25
C ALA A 94 12.16 3.83 15.72
N GLN A 95 13.12 4.26 16.54
CA GLN A 95 14.21 5.15 16.14
C GLN A 95 15.02 4.55 14.97
N ARG A 96 15.45 3.28 15.11
CA ARG A 96 16.23 2.60 14.05
C ARG A 96 15.46 2.47 12.75
N ALA A 97 14.17 2.14 12.83
CA ALA A 97 13.29 2.04 11.67
C ALA A 97 13.14 3.41 10.97
N ARG A 98 12.89 4.47 11.73
CA ARG A 98 12.77 5.85 11.24
C ARG A 98 14.08 6.34 10.58
N GLU A 99 15.23 6.11 11.23
CA GLU A 99 16.53 6.49 10.68
C GLU A 99 16.89 5.72 9.41
N ALA A 100 16.59 4.42 9.37
CA ALA A 100 16.80 3.60 8.18
C ALA A 100 15.90 4.05 7.03
N ALA A 101 14.63 4.37 7.30
CA ALA A 101 13.71 4.92 6.32
C ALA A 101 14.20 6.28 5.79
N ARG A 102 14.68 7.17 6.68
CA ARG A 102 15.25 8.46 6.27
C ARG A 102 16.48 8.29 5.38
N LYS A 103 17.43 7.42 5.77
CA LYS A 103 18.61 7.13 4.95
C LYS A 103 18.24 6.57 3.58
N ALA A 104 17.28 5.64 3.53
CA ALA A 104 16.80 5.07 2.27
C ALA A 104 16.15 6.13 1.37
N ARG A 105 15.33 7.02 1.97
CA ARG A 105 14.69 8.17 1.32
C ARG A 105 15.74 9.14 0.75
N ASP A 106 16.72 9.52 1.56
CA ASP A 106 17.81 10.43 1.15
C ASP A 106 18.65 9.83 0.02
N LEU A 107 18.92 8.52 0.05
CA LEU A 107 19.62 7.82 -1.03
C LEU A 107 18.80 7.81 -2.32
N THR A 108 17.50 7.62 -2.24
CA THR A 108 16.60 7.68 -3.40
C THR A 108 16.53 9.09 -3.97
N ARG A 109 16.41 10.12 -3.11
CA ARG A 109 16.44 11.54 -3.53
C ARG A 109 17.76 11.94 -4.16
N ARG A 110 18.91 11.51 -3.60
CA ARG A 110 20.24 11.80 -4.17
C ARG A 110 20.45 11.14 -5.52
N LYS A 111 19.98 9.88 -5.68
CA LYS A 111 20.03 9.20 -6.98
C LYS A 111 19.16 9.88 -8.01
N SER A 112 17.92 10.26 -7.66
CA SER A 112 17.04 10.97 -8.58
C SER A 112 17.52 12.38 -8.93
N ALA A 113 18.22 13.08 -8.01
CA ALA A 113 18.80 14.39 -8.28
C ALA A 113 20.07 14.34 -9.13
N LEU A 114 20.87 13.26 -9.01
CA LEU A 114 22.11 13.08 -9.76
C LEU A 114 21.90 12.43 -11.14
N GLU A 115 20.86 11.59 -11.29
CA GLU A 115 20.60 10.84 -12.51
C GLU A 115 19.50 11.49 -13.39
N GLY A 116 19.06 12.72 -13.07
CA GLY A 116 18.03 13.43 -13.84
C GLY A 116 16.83 12.53 -14.13
N MET A 117 15.97 12.28 -13.10
CA MET A 117 14.72 11.50 -13.21
C MET A 117 14.81 10.32 -14.21
N SER A 118 15.81 9.47 -14.08
CA SER A 118 15.89 8.23 -14.88
C SER A 118 14.73 7.31 -14.46
N LEU A 119 13.78 7.16 -15.37
CA LEU A 119 12.67 6.22 -15.20
C LEU A 119 13.19 4.79 -15.03
N PRO A 120 12.45 3.90 -14.35
CA PRO A 120 12.88 2.51 -14.21
C PRO A 120 13.17 1.89 -15.56
N GLY A 121 14.34 1.26 -15.75
CA GLY A 121 14.74 0.68 -17.04
C GLY A 121 13.78 -0.37 -17.60
N LYS A 122 12.93 -0.94 -16.75
CA LYS A 122 11.88 -1.88 -17.14
C LYS A 122 10.56 -1.22 -17.55
N LEU A 123 10.37 0.07 -17.25
CA LEU A 123 9.19 0.83 -17.63
C LEU A 123 9.20 1.10 -19.14
N ALA A 124 8.18 0.65 -19.85
CA ALA A 124 7.89 1.10 -21.20
C ALA A 124 6.93 2.29 -21.10
N ASP A 125 7.46 3.49 -21.06
CA ASP A 125 6.67 4.72 -20.87
C ASP A 125 5.86 5.09 -22.13
N CYS A 126 4.83 5.93 -21.94
CA CYS A 126 4.07 6.53 -23.02
C CYS A 126 4.68 7.87 -23.46
N SER A 127 4.31 8.35 -24.64
CA SER A 127 4.88 9.57 -25.21
C SER A 127 4.11 10.83 -24.85
N ASP A 128 2.82 10.74 -24.54
CA ASP A 128 2.01 11.86 -24.07
C ASP A 128 2.52 12.33 -22.69
N LYS A 129 2.46 13.65 -22.46
CA LYS A 129 2.91 14.28 -21.20
C LYS A 129 1.74 14.77 -20.36
N ASN A 130 0.51 14.76 -20.90
CA ASN A 130 -0.68 15.10 -20.12
C ASN A 130 -1.13 13.87 -19.30
N PRO A 131 -1.05 13.91 -17.96
CA PRO A 131 -1.44 12.77 -17.13
C PRO A 131 -2.88 12.30 -17.32
N GLU A 132 -3.78 13.20 -17.71
CA GLU A 132 -5.20 12.88 -17.93
C GLU A 132 -5.40 11.90 -19.08
N ASN A 133 -4.52 11.95 -20.08
CA ASN A 133 -4.55 11.05 -21.23
C ASN A 133 -3.76 9.76 -20.97
N CYS A 134 -2.91 9.75 -19.94
CA CYS A 134 -1.95 8.68 -19.71
C CYS A 134 -2.45 7.65 -18.70
N GLU A 135 -2.17 6.40 -19.00
CA GLU A 135 -2.44 5.28 -18.11
C GLU A 135 -1.24 4.33 -18.02
N ILE A 136 -1.04 3.73 -16.86
CA ILE A 136 0.01 2.75 -16.62
C ILE A 136 -0.58 1.41 -16.23
N TYR A 137 -0.15 0.36 -16.94
CA TYR A 137 -0.44 -1.03 -16.60
C TYR A 137 0.68 -1.60 -15.73
N ILE A 138 0.34 -2.06 -14.55
CA ILE A 138 1.21 -2.86 -13.69
C ILE A 138 0.94 -4.31 -14.02
N VAL A 139 1.90 -4.97 -14.66
CA VAL A 139 1.72 -6.30 -15.25
C VAL A 139 2.54 -7.34 -14.52
N GLU A 140 1.95 -8.50 -14.26
CA GLU A 140 2.65 -9.62 -13.65
C GLU A 140 3.61 -10.29 -14.64
N GLY A 141 4.89 -10.32 -14.25
CA GLY A 141 5.92 -11.04 -14.99
C GLY A 141 6.42 -10.37 -16.28
N ASP A 142 7.57 -10.83 -16.72
CA ASP A 142 8.22 -10.32 -17.92
C ASP A 142 7.53 -10.83 -19.23
N SER A 143 6.91 -12.00 -19.18
CA SER A 143 6.21 -12.59 -20.35
C SER A 143 4.97 -11.80 -20.74
N ALA A 144 4.02 -11.66 -19.80
CA ALA A 144 2.82 -10.85 -19.99
C ALA A 144 3.18 -9.38 -20.24
N GLY A 145 4.23 -8.87 -19.54
CA GLY A 145 4.80 -7.55 -19.82
C GLY A 145 5.30 -7.38 -21.25
N GLY A 146 5.85 -8.42 -21.87
CA GLY A 146 6.27 -8.43 -23.27
C GLY A 146 5.09 -8.32 -24.24
N SER A 147 4.05 -9.15 -24.04
CA SER A 147 2.80 -9.09 -24.83
C SER A 147 2.13 -7.72 -24.67
N ALA A 148 2.00 -7.20 -23.45
CA ALA A 148 1.43 -5.89 -23.18
C ALA A 148 2.21 -4.73 -23.83
N LYS A 149 3.54 -4.79 -23.81
CA LYS A 149 4.39 -3.79 -24.51
C LYS A 149 4.17 -3.78 -26.01
N THR A 150 3.87 -4.92 -26.61
CA THR A 150 3.58 -5.04 -28.03
C THR A 150 2.15 -4.57 -28.34
N ALA A 151 1.20 -4.95 -27.50
CA ALA A 151 -0.23 -4.65 -27.65
C ALA A 151 -0.56 -3.15 -27.46
N ARG A 152 0.11 -2.46 -26.56
CA ARG A 152 -0.26 -1.13 -26.05
C ARG A 152 -0.34 -0.03 -27.11
N GLN A 153 -1.16 0.95 -26.88
CA GLN A 153 -1.13 2.25 -27.54
C GLN A 153 0.04 3.08 -26.97
N ARG A 154 1.13 3.20 -27.72
CA ARG A 154 2.37 3.85 -27.24
C ARG A 154 2.21 5.32 -26.88
N ALA A 155 1.21 6.00 -27.41
CA ALA A 155 0.96 7.40 -27.11
C ALA A 155 0.56 7.59 -25.65
N THR A 156 -0.36 6.78 -25.14
CA THR A 156 -1.05 7.02 -23.86
C THR A 156 -0.87 5.91 -22.84
N GLN A 157 -0.43 4.71 -23.25
CA GLN A 157 -0.30 3.55 -22.37
C GLN A 157 1.16 3.24 -22.04
N ALA A 158 1.47 3.21 -20.73
CA ALA A 158 2.75 2.77 -20.20
C ALA A 158 2.62 1.36 -19.60
N ILE A 159 3.70 0.57 -19.65
CA ILE A 159 3.76 -0.79 -19.09
C ILE A 159 4.89 -0.88 -18.09
N LEU A 160 4.57 -1.30 -16.88
CA LEU A 160 5.51 -1.61 -15.81
C LEU A 160 5.39 -3.09 -15.42
N PRO A 161 6.25 -3.98 -15.91
CA PRO A 161 6.25 -5.37 -15.49
C PRO A 161 6.84 -5.50 -14.08
N LEU A 162 6.20 -6.32 -13.23
CA LEU A 162 6.68 -6.67 -11.91
C LEU A 162 7.26 -8.09 -11.92
N ARG A 163 8.39 -8.29 -11.26
CA ARG A 163 9.02 -9.60 -11.13
C ARG A 163 8.52 -10.34 -9.90
N GLY A 164 7.41 -11.07 -10.07
CA GLY A 164 6.79 -11.87 -9.01
C GLY A 164 6.07 -11.03 -7.94
N LYS A 165 5.82 -11.66 -6.80
CA LYS A 165 5.11 -11.06 -5.67
C LYS A 165 5.92 -9.92 -5.06
N ILE A 166 5.33 -8.75 -4.93
CA ILE A 166 5.96 -7.64 -4.23
C ILE A 166 6.00 -7.89 -2.73
N LEU A 167 6.82 -7.11 -2.03
CA LEU A 167 6.91 -7.16 -0.58
C LEU A 167 5.56 -6.82 0.07
N ASN A 168 5.10 -7.64 1.01
CA ASN A 168 3.95 -7.31 1.84
C ASN A 168 4.31 -6.17 2.80
N VAL A 169 3.83 -4.97 2.49
CA VAL A 169 4.15 -3.75 3.24
C VAL A 169 3.47 -3.67 4.60
N GLU A 170 2.42 -4.45 4.84
CA GLU A 170 1.76 -4.53 6.15
C GLU A 170 2.66 -5.18 7.20
N LYS A 171 3.52 -6.12 6.79
CA LYS A 171 4.47 -6.83 7.66
C LYS A 171 5.86 -6.23 7.64
N ALA A 172 6.22 -5.53 6.57
CA ALA A 172 7.59 -5.12 6.32
C ALA A 172 7.93 -3.82 7.04
N ARG A 173 9.15 -3.75 7.54
CA ARG A 173 9.70 -2.50 8.06
C ARG A 173 9.95 -1.49 6.92
N LEU A 174 9.82 -0.22 7.23
CA LEU A 174 9.98 0.88 6.27
C LEU A 174 11.31 0.84 5.49
N ASP A 175 12.41 0.45 6.16
CA ASP A 175 13.72 0.31 5.49
C ASP A 175 13.71 -0.75 4.39
N LYS A 176 12.98 -1.85 4.58
CA LYS A 176 12.81 -2.92 3.59
C LYS A 176 11.90 -2.48 2.44
N ILE A 177 10.85 -1.75 2.75
CA ILE A 177 9.92 -1.19 1.76
C ILE A 177 10.66 -0.26 0.82
N TYR A 178 11.41 0.71 1.36
CA TYR A 178 12.23 1.62 0.55
C TYR A 178 13.41 0.93 -0.17
N ALA A 179 13.87 -0.21 0.31
CA ALA A 179 14.92 -0.99 -0.35
C ALA A 179 14.40 -1.87 -1.49
N ASN A 180 13.09 -2.21 -1.50
CA ASN A 180 12.50 -3.11 -2.48
C ASN A 180 12.51 -2.49 -3.88
N ALA A 181 13.03 -3.24 -4.87
CA ALA A 181 13.22 -2.75 -6.24
C ALA A 181 11.88 -2.49 -6.96
N GLU A 182 10.88 -3.35 -6.74
CA GLU A 182 9.56 -3.24 -7.37
C GLU A 182 8.80 -2.02 -6.84
N ILE A 183 8.83 -1.80 -5.52
CA ILE A 183 8.23 -0.64 -4.87
C ILE A 183 8.91 0.65 -5.34
N LYS A 184 10.24 0.68 -5.41
CA LYS A 184 10.98 1.83 -5.97
C LYS A 184 10.59 2.13 -7.40
N ALA A 185 10.42 1.09 -8.23
CA ALA A 185 10.04 1.25 -9.61
C ALA A 185 8.65 1.89 -9.73
N MET A 186 7.68 1.48 -8.90
CA MET A 186 6.34 2.09 -8.86
C MET A 186 6.38 3.55 -8.39
N ILE A 187 7.07 3.84 -7.28
CA ILE A 187 7.21 5.20 -6.77
C ILE A 187 7.80 6.14 -7.84
N THR A 188 8.85 5.68 -8.52
CA THR A 188 9.50 6.46 -9.58
C THR A 188 8.62 6.61 -10.81
N ALA A 189 7.90 5.55 -11.21
CA ALA A 189 7.00 5.59 -12.36
C ALA A 189 5.82 6.55 -12.13
N PHE A 190 5.20 6.50 -10.95
CA PHE A 190 4.07 7.37 -10.62
C PHE A 190 4.49 8.83 -10.44
N GLY A 191 5.66 9.07 -9.87
CA GLY A 191 6.21 10.42 -9.66
C GLY A 191 5.72 11.12 -8.40
N THR A 192 4.77 10.56 -7.67
CA THR A 192 4.07 11.19 -6.53
C THR A 192 4.87 11.19 -5.22
N GLY A 193 5.91 10.35 -5.08
CA GLY A 193 6.45 10.03 -3.76
C GLY A 193 5.51 9.15 -2.94
N ILE A 194 5.82 8.97 -1.66
CA ILE A 194 5.00 8.19 -0.70
C ILE A 194 5.03 8.83 0.69
N HIS A 195 4.04 8.53 1.54
CA HIS A 195 3.91 9.07 2.91
C HIS A 195 3.94 10.60 2.95
N GLU A 196 4.84 11.16 3.78
CA GLU A 196 5.01 12.61 3.96
C GLU A 196 5.49 13.34 2.69
N ASP A 197 6.12 12.61 1.77
CA ASP A 197 6.59 13.14 0.48
C ASP A 197 5.54 12.98 -0.64
N PHE A 198 4.37 12.40 -0.33
CA PHE A 198 3.31 12.16 -1.32
C PHE A 198 2.71 13.49 -1.81
N ASP A 199 2.69 13.65 -3.12
CA ASP A 199 2.13 14.82 -3.80
C ASP A 199 1.39 14.35 -5.06
N ILE A 200 0.07 14.30 -4.97
CA ILE A 200 -0.80 13.82 -6.04
C ILE A 200 -0.71 14.68 -7.32
N SER A 201 -0.35 15.96 -7.18
CA SER A 201 -0.20 16.86 -8.34
C SER A 201 0.93 16.45 -9.29
N LYS A 202 1.83 15.59 -8.83
CA LYS A 202 2.96 15.03 -9.60
C LYS A 202 2.63 13.70 -10.25
N LEU A 203 1.41 13.20 -10.11
CA LEU A 203 0.99 11.94 -10.72
C LEU A 203 1.12 12.01 -12.24
N ARG A 204 1.81 11.04 -12.81
CA ARG A 204 2.09 10.97 -14.25
C ARG A 204 1.01 10.26 -15.06
N TYR A 205 0.13 9.51 -14.41
CA TYR A 205 -0.90 8.68 -15.06
C TYR A 205 -2.21 8.77 -14.28
N HIS A 206 -3.26 9.27 -14.89
CA HIS A 206 -4.58 9.34 -14.23
C HIS A 206 -5.36 8.02 -14.26
N LYS A 207 -4.74 6.94 -14.76
CA LYS A 207 -5.20 5.57 -14.52
C LYS A 207 -4.01 4.67 -14.20
N ILE A 208 -4.07 4.02 -13.05
CA ILE A 208 -3.14 3.00 -12.60
C ILE A 208 -3.90 1.68 -12.66
N ILE A 209 -3.57 0.84 -13.63
CA ILE A 209 -4.32 -0.38 -13.93
C ILE A 209 -3.49 -1.58 -13.50
N ILE A 210 -3.98 -2.33 -12.54
CA ILE A 210 -3.40 -3.59 -12.09
C ILE A 210 -3.90 -4.69 -13.03
N MET A 211 -3.00 -5.38 -13.70
CA MET A 211 -3.29 -6.42 -14.67
C MET A 211 -2.47 -7.66 -14.33
N THR A 212 -3.11 -8.60 -13.64
CA THR A 212 -2.53 -9.86 -13.14
C THR A 212 -3.24 -11.06 -13.76
N ASP A 213 -2.63 -12.23 -13.67
CA ASP A 213 -3.22 -13.48 -14.11
C ASP A 213 -4.52 -13.78 -13.35
N ALA A 214 -5.44 -14.50 -13.97
CA ALA A 214 -6.73 -14.87 -13.39
C ALA A 214 -6.64 -16.12 -12.50
N ASP A 215 -5.58 -16.23 -11.71
CA ASP A 215 -5.31 -17.32 -10.80
C ASP A 215 -5.12 -16.84 -9.35
N VAL A 216 -4.86 -17.75 -8.43
CA VAL A 216 -4.66 -17.44 -7.00
C VAL A 216 -3.40 -16.60 -6.75
N ASP A 217 -2.37 -16.74 -7.57
CA ASP A 217 -1.14 -15.96 -7.46
C ASP A 217 -1.36 -14.53 -7.94
N GLY A 218 -2.05 -14.33 -9.06
CA GLY A 218 -2.44 -13.03 -9.55
C GLY A 218 -3.37 -12.27 -8.60
N ALA A 219 -4.34 -12.97 -7.99
CA ALA A 219 -5.18 -12.42 -6.93
C ALA A 219 -4.37 -11.96 -5.73
N HIS A 220 -3.35 -12.73 -5.33
CA HIS A 220 -2.45 -12.35 -4.24
C HIS A 220 -1.57 -11.14 -4.61
N ILE A 221 -1.05 -11.06 -5.82
CA ILE A 221 -0.26 -9.92 -6.30
C ILE A 221 -1.12 -8.66 -6.32
N SER A 222 -2.36 -8.73 -6.82
CA SER A 222 -3.30 -7.62 -6.76
C SER A 222 -3.57 -7.15 -5.34
N THR A 223 -3.75 -8.07 -4.39
CA THR A 223 -3.93 -7.75 -2.97
C THR A 223 -2.71 -7.07 -2.36
N LEU A 224 -1.49 -7.53 -2.69
CA LEU A 224 -0.24 -6.89 -2.23
C LEU A 224 -0.10 -5.46 -2.79
N LEU A 225 -0.45 -5.26 -4.06
CA LEU A 225 -0.44 -3.94 -4.71
C LEU A 225 -1.47 -3.00 -4.07
N LEU A 226 -2.69 -3.48 -3.84
CA LEU A 226 -3.73 -2.71 -3.16
C LEU A 226 -3.33 -2.36 -1.72
N THR A 227 -2.68 -3.28 -1.00
CA THR A 227 -2.12 -3.01 0.34
C THR A 227 -1.09 -1.89 0.29
N PHE A 228 -0.19 -1.92 -0.70
CA PHE A 228 0.81 -0.87 -0.88
C PHE A 228 0.16 0.49 -1.20
N LEU A 229 -0.78 0.54 -2.13
CA LEU A 229 -1.47 1.77 -2.49
C LEU A 229 -2.30 2.32 -1.32
N TYR A 230 -3.04 1.46 -0.63
CA TYR A 230 -3.84 1.85 0.52
C TYR A 230 -3.01 2.44 1.66
N ARG A 231 -1.87 1.81 2.00
CA ARG A 231 -1.02 2.23 3.12
C ARG A 231 -0.13 3.44 2.82
N PHE A 232 0.29 3.61 1.57
CA PHE A 232 1.34 4.57 1.21
C PHE A 232 0.90 5.68 0.25
N MET A 233 -0.21 5.46 -0.47
CA MET A 233 -0.75 6.37 -1.49
C MET A 233 -2.29 6.37 -1.50
N PRO A 234 -2.99 6.49 -0.34
CA PRO A 234 -4.45 6.30 -0.27
C PRO A 234 -5.22 7.27 -1.16
N ASP A 235 -4.70 8.47 -1.39
CA ASP A 235 -5.37 9.47 -2.22
C ASP A 235 -5.47 9.05 -3.68
N LEU A 236 -4.60 8.15 -4.18
CA LEU A 236 -4.75 7.57 -5.51
C LEU A 236 -6.04 6.74 -5.65
N ILE A 237 -6.46 6.08 -4.57
CA ILE A 237 -7.72 5.33 -4.53
C ILE A 237 -8.89 6.28 -4.33
N ARG A 238 -8.81 7.25 -3.40
CA ARG A 238 -9.87 8.24 -3.14
C ARG A 238 -10.25 9.02 -4.38
N GLU A 239 -9.25 9.51 -5.11
CA GLU A 239 -9.46 10.26 -6.35
C GLU A 239 -9.81 9.37 -7.55
N GLY A 240 -9.81 8.03 -7.35
CA GLY A 240 -10.27 7.05 -8.32
C GLY A 240 -9.33 6.82 -9.49
N TYR A 241 -8.05 6.89 -9.26
CA TYR A 241 -7.03 6.61 -10.28
C TYR A 241 -6.64 5.13 -10.36
N VAL A 242 -7.12 4.27 -9.45
CA VAL A 242 -6.74 2.85 -9.37
C VAL A 242 -7.83 1.95 -9.96
N TYR A 243 -7.42 1.02 -10.81
CA TYR A 243 -8.30 0.09 -11.52
C TYR A 243 -7.71 -1.32 -11.52
N LEU A 244 -8.59 -2.33 -11.59
CA LEU A 244 -8.25 -3.72 -11.88
C LEU A 244 -8.71 -4.04 -13.30
N ALA A 245 -7.80 -4.50 -14.15
CA ALA A 245 -8.15 -5.02 -15.45
C ALA A 245 -8.88 -6.37 -15.32
N GLN A 246 -9.86 -6.58 -16.17
CA GLN A 246 -10.62 -7.83 -16.26
C GLN A 246 -10.34 -8.49 -17.60
N PRO A 247 -9.31 -9.35 -17.71
CA PRO A 247 -9.11 -10.16 -18.92
C PRO A 247 -10.20 -11.23 -19.01
N PRO A 248 -10.53 -11.73 -20.22
CA PRO A 248 -11.46 -12.83 -20.36
C PRO A 248 -10.87 -14.13 -19.79
N LEU A 249 -11.75 -14.96 -19.23
CA LEU A 249 -11.39 -16.30 -18.74
C LEU A 249 -11.40 -17.34 -19.87
N TYR A 250 -12.22 -17.14 -20.89
CA TYR A 250 -12.42 -18.09 -21.98
C TYR A 250 -12.38 -17.43 -23.34
N LYS A 251 -11.82 -18.17 -24.29
CA LYS A 251 -11.96 -17.94 -25.73
C LYS A 251 -12.74 -19.10 -26.33
N LEU A 252 -13.81 -18.80 -27.05
CA LEU A 252 -14.55 -19.76 -27.86
C LEU A 252 -14.30 -19.45 -29.32
N GLU A 253 -13.87 -20.44 -30.09
CA GLU A 253 -13.75 -20.36 -31.54
C GLU A 253 -14.70 -21.35 -32.21
N LYS A 254 -15.51 -20.85 -33.15
CA LYS A 254 -16.39 -21.67 -33.99
C LYS A 254 -16.50 -21.06 -35.39
N ASN A 255 -16.27 -21.85 -36.44
CA ASN A 255 -16.37 -21.41 -37.84
C ASN A 255 -15.59 -20.11 -38.13
N LYS A 256 -14.39 -19.97 -37.60
CA LYS A 256 -13.51 -18.75 -37.72
C LYS A 256 -14.05 -17.51 -37.02
N LYS A 257 -15.14 -17.60 -36.26
CA LYS A 257 -15.60 -16.54 -35.36
C LYS A 257 -15.07 -16.82 -33.98
N VAL A 258 -14.72 -15.74 -33.29
CA VAL A 258 -14.17 -15.79 -31.91
C VAL A 258 -15.11 -15.03 -31.01
N TRP A 259 -15.34 -15.58 -29.81
CA TRP A 259 -16.04 -14.95 -28.71
C TRP A 259 -15.16 -15.05 -27.46
N TYR A 260 -15.26 -14.07 -26.59
CA TYR A 260 -14.60 -14.07 -25.30
C TYR A 260 -15.65 -14.07 -24.19
N ALA A 261 -15.40 -14.81 -23.12
CA ALA A 261 -16.27 -14.85 -21.95
C ALA A 261 -15.47 -14.54 -20.68
N TYR A 262 -16.07 -13.76 -19.81
CA TYR A 262 -15.45 -13.26 -18.57
C TYR A 262 -15.94 -14.03 -17.34
N SER A 263 -16.91 -14.93 -17.50
CA SER A 263 -17.39 -15.85 -16.48
C SER A 263 -17.85 -17.18 -17.08
N ASP A 264 -18.09 -18.16 -16.22
CA ASP A 264 -18.67 -19.45 -16.62
C ASP A 264 -20.12 -19.29 -17.13
N GLU A 265 -20.85 -18.37 -16.52
CA GLU A 265 -22.22 -18.02 -16.93
C GLU A 265 -22.23 -17.45 -18.34
N GLU A 266 -21.40 -16.47 -18.62
CA GLU A 266 -21.27 -15.86 -19.96
C GLU A 266 -20.83 -16.86 -21.02
N LEU A 267 -19.88 -17.75 -20.70
CA LEU A 267 -19.52 -18.84 -21.59
C LEU A 267 -20.73 -19.74 -21.93
N ASN A 268 -21.54 -20.06 -20.93
CA ASN A 268 -22.75 -20.87 -21.11
C ASN A 268 -23.82 -20.16 -21.96
N GLU A 269 -23.97 -18.86 -21.81
CA GLU A 269 -24.86 -18.02 -22.66
C GLU A 269 -24.39 -18.05 -24.10
N ILE A 270 -23.11 -17.78 -24.37
CA ILE A 270 -22.51 -17.85 -25.70
C ILE A 270 -22.70 -19.26 -26.31
N LEU A 271 -22.45 -20.33 -25.55
CA LEU A 271 -22.64 -21.69 -26.03
C LEU A 271 -24.10 -22.03 -26.33
N THR A 272 -25.03 -21.38 -25.65
CA THR A 272 -26.47 -21.55 -25.91
C THR A 272 -26.87 -20.87 -27.21
N GLU A 273 -26.30 -19.69 -27.49
CA GLU A 273 -26.55 -18.93 -28.72
C GLU A 273 -25.93 -19.59 -29.95
N VAL A 274 -24.63 -19.98 -29.86
CA VAL A 274 -23.90 -20.53 -31.01
C VAL A 274 -24.09 -22.03 -31.21
N GLY A 275 -24.74 -22.71 -30.25
CA GLY A 275 -24.97 -24.16 -30.23
C GLY A 275 -23.78 -24.94 -29.66
N ARG A 276 -24.08 -25.97 -28.90
CA ARG A 276 -23.10 -26.89 -28.27
C ARG A 276 -22.82 -28.05 -29.21
N ASP A 277 -21.76 -27.99 -29.98
CA ASP A 277 -21.34 -29.07 -30.85
C ASP A 277 -19.81 -29.29 -30.79
N SER A 278 -19.35 -30.32 -31.52
CA SER A 278 -17.93 -30.70 -31.54
C SER A 278 -17.01 -29.71 -32.27
N ASN A 279 -17.58 -28.71 -32.98
CA ASN A 279 -16.81 -27.70 -33.68
C ASN A 279 -16.43 -26.51 -32.77
N ASN A 280 -16.93 -26.51 -31.54
CA ASN A 280 -16.57 -25.50 -30.54
C ASN A 280 -15.18 -25.80 -29.96
N LYS A 281 -14.23 -24.89 -30.20
CA LYS A 281 -12.92 -24.89 -29.58
C LYS A 281 -12.94 -23.91 -28.44
N ILE A 282 -12.95 -24.42 -27.21
CA ILE A 282 -12.93 -23.64 -25.99
C ILE A 282 -11.51 -23.67 -25.41
N GLN A 283 -10.92 -22.52 -25.22
CA GLN A 283 -9.66 -22.33 -24.51
C GLN A 283 -9.95 -21.59 -23.21
N ARG A 284 -9.54 -22.14 -22.07
CA ARG A 284 -9.51 -21.42 -20.79
C ARG A 284 -8.13 -20.78 -20.64
N TYR A 285 -8.07 -19.48 -20.43
CA TYR A 285 -6.83 -18.79 -20.13
C TYR A 285 -6.47 -19.00 -18.66
N LYS A 286 -5.24 -19.41 -18.40
CA LYS A 286 -4.68 -19.53 -17.05
C LYS A 286 -3.86 -18.30 -16.69
N GLY A 287 -3.33 -17.58 -17.67
CA GLY A 287 -2.57 -16.39 -17.46
C GLY A 287 -2.49 -15.52 -18.72
N LEU A 288 -2.16 -14.25 -18.50
CA LEU A 288 -2.02 -13.23 -19.57
C LEU A 288 -0.93 -13.57 -20.61
N GLY A 289 0.06 -14.38 -20.18
CA GLY A 289 1.13 -14.85 -21.06
C GLY A 289 0.68 -15.82 -22.15
N GLU A 290 -0.54 -16.36 -22.03
CA GLU A 290 -1.15 -17.24 -23.06
C GLU A 290 -1.86 -16.45 -24.17
N MET A 291 -2.07 -15.13 -23.97
CA MET A 291 -2.64 -14.25 -24.98
C MET A 291 -1.54 -13.67 -25.85
N ASP A 292 -1.77 -13.68 -27.15
CA ASP A 292 -0.97 -12.87 -28.06
C ASP A 292 -1.31 -11.36 -27.92
N ALA A 293 -0.50 -10.51 -28.55
CA ALA A 293 -0.65 -9.07 -28.39
C ALA A 293 -2.00 -8.55 -28.90
N ASP A 294 -2.52 -9.11 -30.00
CA ASP A 294 -3.78 -8.69 -30.60
C ASP A 294 -4.95 -9.06 -29.69
N GLN A 295 -4.96 -10.28 -29.15
CA GLN A 295 -5.97 -10.73 -28.20
C GLN A 295 -5.95 -9.88 -26.93
N LEU A 296 -4.76 -9.58 -26.38
CA LEU A 296 -4.63 -8.76 -25.17
C LEU A 296 -5.09 -7.32 -25.42
N TRP A 297 -4.83 -6.79 -26.62
CA TRP A 297 -5.35 -5.49 -27.02
C TRP A 297 -6.87 -5.51 -27.07
N GLU A 298 -7.46 -6.35 -27.91
CA GLU A 298 -8.90 -6.40 -28.18
C GLU A 298 -9.76 -6.62 -26.93
N THR A 299 -9.26 -7.39 -25.96
CA THR A 299 -10.06 -7.80 -24.79
C THR A 299 -9.79 -7.00 -23.53
N THR A 300 -8.55 -6.48 -23.37
CA THR A 300 -8.09 -6.01 -22.05
C THR A 300 -7.46 -4.61 -22.07
N MET A 301 -6.89 -4.18 -23.22
CA MET A 301 -6.16 -2.92 -23.26
C MET A 301 -6.82 -1.84 -24.14
N ASP A 302 -7.67 -2.22 -25.09
CA ASP A 302 -8.39 -1.26 -25.92
C ASP A 302 -9.37 -0.46 -25.06
N PRO A 303 -9.23 0.88 -24.97
CA PRO A 303 -10.11 1.72 -24.18
C PRO A 303 -11.60 1.62 -24.52
N GLU A 304 -11.93 1.23 -25.77
CA GLU A 304 -13.31 1.12 -26.25
C GLU A 304 -13.99 -0.20 -25.85
N HIS A 305 -13.21 -1.28 -25.63
CA HIS A 305 -13.76 -2.62 -25.43
C HIS A 305 -13.41 -3.25 -24.08
N ARG A 306 -12.35 -2.79 -23.41
CA ARG A 306 -11.88 -3.36 -22.15
C ARG A 306 -12.84 -3.16 -20.99
N VAL A 307 -12.80 -4.08 -20.05
CA VAL A 307 -13.50 -3.98 -18.78
C VAL A 307 -12.50 -3.63 -17.66
N LEU A 308 -12.73 -2.51 -16.97
CA LEU A 308 -11.97 -2.08 -15.81
C LEU A 308 -12.88 -1.98 -14.59
N LEU A 309 -12.46 -2.58 -13.49
CA LEU A 309 -13.08 -2.36 -12.19
C LEU A 309 -12.35 -1.22 -11.47
N ARG A 310 -13.06 -0.12 -11.19
CA ARG A 310 -12.52 0.98 -10.41
C ARG A 310 -12.45 0.57 -8.95
N VAL A 311 -11.29 0.74 -8.34
CA VAL A 311 -11.12 0.55 -6.90
C VAL A 311 -11.62 1.80 -6.19
N THR A 312 -12.54 1.61 -5.26
CA THR A 312 -13.13 2.69 -4.47
C THR A 312 -12.88 2.46 -3.00
N MET A 313 -12.83 3.55 -2.25
CA MET A 313 -12.69 3.57 -0.81
C MET A 313 -13.66 4.59 -0.25
N ASP A 314 -14.43 4.17 0.77
CA ASP A 314 -15.35 5.04 1.47
C ASP A 314 -14.74 5.43 2.82
N ASP A 315 -14.76 6.71 3.13
CA ASP A 315 -14.23 7.21 4.40
C ASP A 315 -15.08 6.76 5.60
N GLU A 316 -16.38 6.49 5.40
CA GLU A 316 -17.26 5.97 6.45
C GLU A 316 -16.86 4.55 6.89
N THR A 317 -16.32 3.75 5.96
CA THR A 317 -15.83 2.37 6.21
C THR A 317 -14.33 2.28 6.47
N SER A 318 -13.65 3.40 6.61
CA SER A 318 -12.17 3.46 6.76
C SER A 318 -11.63 2.58 7.90
N SER A 319 -12.34 2.52 9.04
CA SER A 319 -11.94 1.66 10.17
C SER A 319 -12.08 0.17 9.86
N GLU A 320 -13.11 -0.22 9.09
CA GLU A 320 -13.32 -1.60 8.66
C GLU A 320 -12.28 -2.02 7.62
N LEU A 321 -11.95 -1.12 6.70
CA LEU A 321 -10.88 -1.33 5.73
C LEU A 321 -9.53 -1.52 6.42
N ASP A 322 -9.19 -0.67 7.39
CA ASP A 322 -7.96 -0.79 8.17
C ASP A 322 -7.87 -2.13 8.90
N LEU A 323 -8.97 -2.54 9.56
CA LEU A 323 -9.08 -3.83 10.22
C LEU A 323 -8.92 -4.99 9.22
N THR A 324 -9.54 -4.89 8.04
CA THR A 324 -9.47 -5.91 6.99
C THR A 324 -8.03 -6.10 6.51
N PHE A 325 -7.34 -5.02 6.15
CA PHE A 325 -5.93 -5.10 5.76
C PHE A 325 -5.04 -5.63 6.88
N THR A 326 -5.23 -5.18 8.12
CA THR A 326 -4.47 -5.66 9.27
C THR A 326 -4.71 -7.14 9.54
N THR A 327 -5.95 -7.62 9.42
CA THR A 327 -6.32 -9.03 9.62
C THR A 327 -5.74 -9.91 8.52
N LEU A 328 -5.97 -9.54 7.25
CA LEU A 328 -5.61 -10.39 6.11
C LEU A 328 -4.12 -10.32 5.78
N MET A 329 -3.50 -9.16 5.90
CA MET A 329 -2.13 -8.93 5.47
C MET A 329 -1.12 -8.77 6.61
N GLY A 330 -1.59 -8.60 7.86
CA GLY A 330 -0.75 -8.40 9.05
C GLY A 330 -0.03 -9.66 9.55
N ASP A 331 0.77 -9.50 10.60
CA ASP A 331 1.61 -10.58 11.16
C ASP A 331 0.83 -11.62 11.96
N LYS A 332 -0.30 -11.25 12.55
CA LYS A 332 -1.11 -12.14 13.40
C LYS A 332 -1.82 -13.20 12.57
N VAL A 333 -1.54 -14.46 12.88
CA VAL A 333 -2.11 -15.62 12.16
C VAL A 333 -3.54 -15.91 12.62
N GLU A 334 -3.81 -15.84 13.93
CA GLU A 334 -5.11 -16.21 14.51
C GLU A 334 -6.29 -15.43 13.93
N PRO A 335 -6.29 -14.09 13.90
CA PRO A 335 -7.41 -13.33 13.33
C PRO A 335 -7.68 -13.66 11.86
N ARG A 336 -6.61 -13.95 11.10
CA ARG A 336 -6.73 -14.35 9.70
C ARG A 336 -7.33 -15.75 9.55
N ARG A 337 -6.94 -16.68 10.42
CA ARG A 337 -7.51 -18.03 10.42
C ARG A 337 -9.00 -17.98 10.76
N GLU A 338 -9.38 -17.26 11.81
CA GLU A 338 -10.77 -17.05 12.20
C GLU A 338 -11.58 -16.45 11.04
N PHE A 339 -11.07 -15.41 10.40
CA PHE A 339 -11.71 -14.81 9.24
C PHE A 339 -11.93 -15.81 8.10
N ILE A 340 -10.93 -16.65 7.79
CA ILE A 340 -11.01 -17.67 6.73
C ILE A 340 -12.06 -18.73 7.10
N GLU A 341 -12.04 -19.22 8.34
CA GLU A 341 -12.98 -20.24 8.82
C GLU A 341 -14.44 -19.73 8.79
N GLU A 342 -14.69 -18.49 9.22
CA GLU A 342 -16.00 -17.87 9.19
C GLU A 342 -16.54 -17.64 7.77
N ASN A 343 -15.67 -17.28 6.84
CA ASN A 343 -16.04 -16.92 5.47
C ASN A 343 -15.89 -18.04 4.45
N ALA A 344 -15.30 -19.18 4.79
CA ALA A 344 -15.04 -20.31 3.88
C ALA A 344 -16.30 -20.78 3.14
N ARG A 345 -17.45 -20.75 3.78
CA ARG A 345 -18.74 -21.14 3.19
C ARG A 345 -19.23 -20.24 2.04
N PHE A 346 -18.70 -19.03 1.93
CA PHE A 346 -19.08 -18.09 0.89
C PHE A 346 -18.16 -18.16 -0.33
N VAL A 347 -17.05 -18.90 -0.25
CA VAL A 347 -16.12 -19.06 -1.36
C VAL A 347 -16.77 -19.92 -2.44
N LYS A 348 -16.95 -19.35 -3.64
CA LYS A 348 -17.59 -20.03 -4.78
C LYS A 348 -16.57 -20.66 -5.74
N ASN A 349 -15.39 -20.05 -5.84
CA ASN A 349 -14.35 -20.46 -6.78
C ASN A 349 -13.11 -20.87 -6.00
N LEU A 350 -13.01 -22.16 -5.67
CA LEU A 350 -11.77 -22.76 -5.20
C LEU A 350 -11.03 -23.31 -6.43
N ASP A 351 -9.82 -22.84 -6.65
CA ASP A 351 -8.92 -23.43 -7.64
C ASP A 351 -8.31 -24.69 -6.99
N ILE A 352 -8.98 -25.86 -7.21
CA ILE A 352 -8.60 -27.14 -6.66
C ILE A 352 -7.99 -27.99 -7.78
#